data_e4fa4805efbb242d5a8efe1e1537878c
#
_entry.id   e4fa4805efbb242d5a8efe1e1537878c
#
_cell.length_a   1.000
_cell.length_b   1.000
_cell.length_c   1.000
_cell.angle_alpha   90.00
_cell.angle_beta   90.00
_cell.angle_gamma   90.00
#
_symmetry.space_group_name_H-M   'P 1'
#
loop_
_entity.id
_entity.type
_entity.pdbx_description
1 polymer ?
#
loop_
_entity_poly.entity_id
_entity_poly.type
_entity_poly.pdbx_seq_one_letter_code
_entity_poly.pdbx_strand_id
1 'polypeptide(L)'
;SLNMIERLASALEMPLILAATEGTVNFEITGPTKLEGEIEVRSSKNAAVALLCASMLNRGRTVLRGIASIEEVDRICDVLQSIGVTVTPTNGGQDLELTRPEKLTPETIDQRAARRTRSILMFLGPLMHEFDSFELPYAGGCDLGARTVHPHMSALKRLGLSVEAHDSQYHATVQRDGAPEHHITLVERGDTVTE
;
A
#
# COMPACT_ATOMS: atom_id res chain seq x y z
N SER A 1 6.47 -2.33 -14.26
CA SER A 1 7.84 -2.90 -14.35
C SER A 1 8.20 -3.12 -15.82
N LEU A 2 9.48 -3.09 -16.14
CA LEU A 2 10.02 -3.30 -17.50
C LEU A 2 9.45 -4.59 -18.12
N ASN A 3 9.43 -5.66 -17.35
CA ASN A 3 8.92 -6.97 -17.72
C ASN A 3 7.43 -6.96 -18.18
N MET A 4 6.61 -6.07 -17.61
CA MET A 4 5.21 -5.92 -18.03
C MET A 4 5.10 -5.27 -19.41
N ILE A 5 5.92 -4.25 -19.67
CA ILE A 5 5.94 -3.50 -20.94
C ILE A 5 6.49 -4.38 -22.06
N GLU A 6 7.56 -5.14 -21.81
CA GLU A 6 8.12 -6.12 -22.75
C GLU A 6 7.10 -7.19 -23.13
N ARG A 7 6.36 -7.71 -22.15
CA ARG A 7 5.29 -8.69 -22.39
C ARG A 7 4.12 -8.09 -23.16
N LEU A 8 3.73 -6.84 -22.86
CA LEU A 8 2.68 -6.14 -23.58
C LEU A 8 3.10 -5.91 -25.05
N ALA A 9 4.31 -5.41 -25.27
CA ALA A 9 4.85 -5.19 -26.60
C ALA A 9 4.94 -6.51 -27.39
N SER A 10 5.38 -7.58 -26.76
CA SER A 10 5.43 -8.91 -27.39
C SER A 10 4.04 -9.46 -27.73
N ALA A 11 3.05 -9.30 -26.85
CA ALA A 11 1.69 -9.76 -27.08
C ALA A 11 0.96 -8.97 -28.18
N LEU A 12 1.38 -7.72 -28.40
CA LEU A 12 0.80 -6.82 -29.41
C LEU A 12 1.63 -6.79 -30.71
N GLU A 13 2.69 -7.63 -30.82
CA GLU A 13 3.63 -7.63 -31.94
C GLU A 13 4.18 -6.24 -32.28
N MET A 14 4.32 -5.38 -31.28
CA MET A 14 4.82 -4.01 -31.43
C MET A 14 6.33 -3.97 -31.28
N PRO A 15 7.04 -3.27 -32.16
CA PRO A 15 8.45 -3.01 -31.94
C PRO A 15 8.63 -2.12 -30.71
N LEU A 16 9.29 -2.66 -29.67
CA LEU A 16 9.65 -1.94 -28.48
C LEU A 16 11.14 -1.59 -28.55
N ILE A 17 11.44 -0.29 -28.67
CA ILE A 17 12.81 0.22 -28.58
C ILE A 17 13.00 0.75 -27.16
N LEU A 18 13.87 0.10 -26.39
CA LEU A 18 14.28 0.58 -25.07
C LEU A 18 15.59 1.35 -25.18
N ALA A 19 15.55 2.64 -24.92
CA ALA A 19 16.73 3.45 -24.77
C ALA A 19 16.89 3.82 -23.29
N ALA A 20 17.95 3.33 -22.65
CA ALA A 20 18.30 3.69 -21.28
C ALA A 20 19.43 4.73 -21.31
N THR A 21 19.19 5.90 -20.74
CA THR A 21 20.20 6.89 -20.42
C THR A 21 20.18 7.13 -18.93
N GLU A 22 21.31 6.93 -18.26
CA GLU A 22 21.58 7.18 -16.83
C GLU A 22 20.34 7.33 -15.93
N GLY A 23 19.67 6.21 -15.62
CA GLY A 23 18.58 6.14 -14.64
C GLY A 23 17.18 6.47 -15.17
N THR A 24 17.03 6.86 -16.44
CA THR A 24 15.72 7.05 -17.09
C THR A 24 15.50 6.04 -18.19
N VAL A 25 14.31 5.43 -18.22
CA VAL A 25 13.86 4.56 -19.32
C VAL A 25 12.90 5.37 -20.18
N ASN A 26 13.28 5.59 -21.44
CA ASN A 26 12.41 6.21 -22.43
C ASN A 26 11.78 5.14 -23.30
N PHE A 27 10.51 5.32 -23.63
CA PHE A 27 9.76 4.42 -24.52
C PHE A 27 9.44 5.18 -25.81
N GLU A 28 9.75 4.57 -26.93
CA GLU A 28 9.25 5.02 -28.23
C GLU A 28 8.15 4.06 -28.68
N ILE A 29 6.95 4.58 -28.86
CA ILE A 29 5.77 3.81 -29.25
C ILE A 29 5.30 4.30 -30.61
N THR A 30 5.30 3.41 -31.59
CA THR A 30 4.83 3.70 -32.95
C THR A 30 3.40 3.16 -33.11
N GLY A 31 2.48 4.01 -33.42
CA GLY A 31 1.06 3.66 -33.68
C GLY A 31 0.52 4.46 -34.89
N PRO A 32 -0.74 4.22 -35.31
CA PRO A 32 -1.73 3.30 -34.77
C PRO A 32 -1.49 1.85 -35.19
N THR A 33 -1.83 0.92 -34.30
CA THR A 33 -1.75 -0.54 -34.57
C THR A 33 -3.08 -1.19 -34.21
N LYS A 34 -3.56 -2.10 -35.07
CA LYS A 34 -4.73 -2.92 -34.74
C LYS A 34 -4.33 -3.94 -33.68
N LEU A 35 -4.97 -3.84 -32.51
CA LEU A 35 -4.71 -4.77 -31.40
C LEU A 35 -5.56 -6.01 -31.56
N GLU A 36 -4.90 -7.20 -31.60
CA GLU A 36 -5.55 -8.51 -31.63
C GLU A 36 -4.80 -9.42 -30.64
N GLY A 37 -5.54 -10.21 -29.84
CA GLY A 37 -4.97 -11.14 -28.88
C GLY A 37 -5.65 -11.10 -27.53
N GLU A 38 -5.15 -11.92 -26.62
CA GLU A 38 -5.62 -12.01 -25.23
C GLU A 38 -4.49 -11.62 -24.26
N ILE A 39 -4.84 -10.92 -23.21
CA ILE A 39 -3.94 -10.59 -22.12
C ILE A 39 -4.55 -11.00 -20.78
N GLU A 40 -3.82 -11.74 -19.99
CA GLU A 40 -4.22 -12.08 -18.64
C GLU A 40 -4.05 -10.87 -17.72
N VAL A 41 -5.17 -10.38 -17.17
CA VAL A 41 -5.18 -9.27 -16.22
C VAL A 41 -4.67 -9.76 -14.87
N ARG A 42 -3.68 -9.07 -14.32
CA ARG A 42 -3.16 -9.37 -12.98
C ARG A 42 -4.10 -8.83 -11.89
N SER A 43 -3.90 -9.32 -10.66
CA SER A 43 -4.67 -8.91 -9.49
C SER A 43 -4.58 -7.41 -9.20
N SER A 44 -5.59 -6.92 -8.48
CA SER A 44 -5.71 -5.51 -8.10
C SER A 44 -4.59 -5.08 -7.13
N LYS A 45 -3.88 -4.01 -7.47
CA LYS A 45 -2.93 -3.35 -6.58
C LYS A 45 -3.57 -2.94 -5.25
N ASN A 46 -4.70 -2.29 -5.30
CA ASN A 46 -5.37 -1.77 -4.10
C ASN A 46 -5.83 -2.90 -3.18
N ALA A 47 -6.36 -3.99 -3.76
CA ALA A 47 -6.69 -5.18 -2.98
C ALA A 47 -5.46 -5.80 -2.32
N ALA A 48 -4.34 -5.90 -3.04
CA ALA A 48 -3.09 -6.44 -2.49
C ALA A 48 -2.61 -5.63 -1.27
N VAL A 49 -2.56 -4.31 -1.40
CA VAL A 49 -2.12 -3.41 -0.32
C VAL A 49 -3.08 -3.50 0.88
N ALA A 50 -4.39 -3.46 0.64
CA ALA A 50 -5.39 -3.57 1.72
C ALA A 50 -5.27 -4.89 2.49
N LEU A 51 -5.12 -6.02 1.78
CA LEU A 51 -4.98 -7.35 2.38
C LEU A 51 -3.65 -7.51 3.14
N LEU A 52 -2.55 -6.92 2.62
CA LEU A 52 -1.28 -6.88 3.33
C LEU A 52 -1.40 -6.13 4.66
N CYS A 53 -2.01 -4.95 4.66
CA CYS A 53 -2.25 -4.21 5.90
C CYS A 53 -3.20 -4.96 6.85
N ALA A 54 -4.29 -5.54 6.34
CA ALA A 54 -5.24 -6.31 7.13
C ALA A 54 -4.61 -7.58 7.75
N SER A 55 -3.56 -8.14 7.14
CA SER A 55 -2.85 -9.30 7.69
C SER A 55 -2.27 -9.06 9.09
N MET A 56 -2.02 -7.80 9.46
CA MET A 56 -1.59 -7.43 10.82
C MET A 56 -2.64 -7.74 11.89
N LEU A 57 -3.91 -7.86 11.54
CA LEU A 57 -4.98 -8.23 12.47
C LEU A 57 -5.00 -9.73 12.79
N ASN A 58 -4.45 -10.55 11.91
CA ASN A 58 -4.39 -12.01 12.10
C ASN A 58 -3.14 -12.38 12.92
N ARG A 59 -3.34 -12.92 14.12
CA ARG A 59 -2.26 -13.40 15.01
C ARG A 59 -1.63 -14.72 14.58
N GLY A 60 -1.83 -15.12 13.34
CA GLY A 60 -1.32 -16.37 12.79
C GLY A 60 -0.69 -16.18 11.42
N ARG A 61 -0.71 -17.26 10.67
CA ARG A 61 -0.22 -17.30 9.30
C ARG A 61 -1.31 -16.83 8.33
N THR A 62 -0.97 -15.91 7.44
CA THR A 62 -1.82 -15.44 6.35
C THR A 62 -1.16 -15.80 5.02
N VAL A 63 -1.92 -16.33 4.07
CA VAL A 63 -1.45 -16.61 2.71
C VAL A 63 -2.26 -15.77 1.73
N LEU A 64 -1.60 -14.90 1.00
CA LEU A 64 -2.17 -14.10 -0.06
C LEU A 64 -1.72 -14.65 -1.41
N ARG A 65 -2.66 -15.05 -2.25
CA ARG A 65 -2.40 -15.68 -3.54
C ARG A 65 -2.61 -14.71 -4.70
N GLY A 66 -1.77 -14.85 -5.73
CA GLY A 66 -1.89 -14.05 -6.93
C GLY A 66 -1.61 -12.57 -6.70
N ILE A 67 -0.68 -12.24 -5.82
CA ILE A 67 -0.33 -10.84 -5.50
C ILE A 67 0.39 -10.18 -6.67
N ALA A 68 0.01 -8.94 -6.98
CA ALA A 68 0.68 -8.17 -8.02
C ALA A 68 2.13 -7.87 -7.62
N SER A 69 3.09 -8.26 -8.47
CA SER A 69 4.51 -7.90 -8.30
C SER A 69 4.73 -6.48 -8.78
N ILE A 70 4.58 -5.53 -7.89
CA ILE A 70 4.73 -4.09 -8.13
C ILE A 70 5.45 -3.43 -6.97
N GLU A 71 6.16 -2.35 -7.25
CA GLU A 71 7.00 -1.66 -6.27
C GLU A 71 6.25 -1.21 -5.00
N GLU A 72 4.97 -0.86 -5.10
CA GLU A 72 4.18 -0.46 -3.92
C GLU A 72 3.92 -1.63 -2.98
N VAL A 73 3.68 -2.84 -3.52
CA VAL A 73 3.55 -4.07 -2.73
C VAL A 73 4.87 -4.38 -2.02
N ASP A 74 6.00 -4.27 -2.75
CA ASP A 74 7.33 -4.50 -2.18
C ASP A 74 7.60 -3.56 -1.01
N ARG A 75 7.28 -2.26 -1.17
CA ARG A 75 7.42 -1.25 -0.10
C ARG A 75 6.57 -1.56 1.13
N ILE A 76 5.33 -2.01 0.94
CA ILE A 76 4.47 -2.41 2.05
C ILE A 76 5.03 -3.66 2.74
N CYS A 77 5.59 -4.61 1.99
CA CYS A 77 6.27 -5.77 2.56
C CYS A 77 7.50 -5.36 3.38
N ASP A 78 8.32 -4.41 2.88
CA ASP A 78 9.46 -3.87 3.62
C ASP A 78 9.02 -3.23 4.95
N VAL A 79 7.94 -2.45 4.92
CA VAL A 79 7.37 -1.85 6.14
C VAL A 79 6.86 -2.92 7.10
N LEU A 80 6.14 -3.92 6.62
CA LEU A 80 5.65 -5.03 7.45
C LEU A 80 6.80 -5.80 8.11
N GLN A 81 7.87 -6.07 7.35
CA GLN A 81 9.06 -6.73 7.86
C GLN A 81 9.77 -5.89 8.92
N SER A 82 9.85 -4.58 8.74
CA SER A 82 10.50 -3.68 9.69
C SER A 82 9.81 -3.63 11.05
N ILE A 83 8.52 -3.92 11.11
CA ILE A 83 7.74 -3.99 12.36
C ILE A 83 7.58 -5.42 12.90
N GLY A 84 8.33 -6.39 12.33
CA GLY A 84 8.46 -7.74 12.82
C GLY A 84 7.64 -8.81 12.10
N VAL A 85 6.86 -8.48 11.07
CA VAL A 85 6.13 -9.49 10.28
C VAL A 85 7.12 -10.23 9.37
N THR A 86 7.09 -11.56 9.40
CA THR A 86 7.84 -12.37 8.43
C THR A 86 7.05 -12.41 7.13
N VAL A 87 7.67 -12.02 6.03
CA VAL A 87 7.07 -12.06 4.67
C VAL A 87 7.91 -13.00 3.81
N THR A 88 7.30 -14.08 3.32
CA THR A 88 7.97 -15.09 2.51
C THR A 88 7.27 -15.21 1.15
N PRO A 89 7.94 -14.85 0.05
CA PRO A 89 7.43 -15.11 -1.29
C PRO A 89 7.37 -16.63 -1.55
N THR A 90 6.27 -17.08 -2.13
CA THR A 90 6.04 -18.47 -2.52
C THR A 90 5.50 -18.53 -3.95
N ASN A 91 5.39 -19.73 -4.53
CA ASN A 91 4.88 -19.91 -5.89
C ASN A 91 5.59 -19.01 -6.93
N GLY A 92 6.94 -18.99 -6.92
CA GLY A 92 7.72 -18.14 -7.84
C GLY A 92 7.50 -16.62 -7.64
N GLY A 93 7.12 -16.19 -6.44
CA GLY A 93 6.87 -14.79 -6.11
C GLY A 93 5.45 -14.31 -6.46
N GLN A 94 4.55 -15.21 -6.87
CA GLN A 94 3.16 -14.89 -7.14
C GLN A 94 2.30 -14.85 -5.88
N ASP A 95 2.72 -15.57 -4.83
CA ASP A 95 2.01 -15.66 -3.56
C ASP A 95 2.92 -15.14 -2.44
N LEU A 96 2.30 -14.61 -1.39
CA LEU A 96 3.00 -14.16 -0.18
C LEU A 96 2.45 -14.91 1.04
N GLU A 97 3.36 -15.45 1.81
CA GLU A 97 3.07 -15.97 3.13
C GLU A 97 3.54 -14.99 4.19
N LEU A 98 2.63 -14.56 5.06
CA LEU A 98 2.90 -13.63 6.13
C LEU A 98 2.69 -14.33 7.48
N THR A 99 3.66 -14.17 8.37
CA THR A 99 3.54 -14.62 9.75
C THR A 99 3.78 -13.43 10.68
N ARG A 100 2.73 -13.04 11.38
CA ARG A 100 2.78 -11.95 12.33
C ARG A 100 3.40 -12.43 13.65
N PRO A 101 4.33 -11.66 14.28
CA PRO A 101 4.80 -11.94 15.62
C PRO A 101 3.67 -11.74 16.65
N GLU A 102 3.87 -12.20 17.87
CA GLU A 102 2.92 -11.99 18.97
C GLU A 102 2.71 -10.48 19.22
N LYS A 103 3.77 -9.69 19.17
CA LYS A 103 3.73 -8.22 19.31
C LYS A 103 4.46 -7.56 18.14
N LEU A 104 3.81 -6.57 17.53
CA LEU A 104 4.43 -5.71 16.52
C LEU A 104 5.32 -4.64 17.19
N THR A 105 6.28 -4.12 16.43
CA THR A 105 7.20 -3.06 16.87
C THR A 105 7.13 -1.84 15.98
N PRO A 106 6.05 -1.03 16.07
CA PRO A 106 5.86 0.12 15.17
C PRO A 106 6.98 1.17 15.27
N GLU A 107 7.70 1.22 16.39
CA GLU A 107 8.86 2.07 16.60
C GLU A 107 10.08 1.74 15.71
N THR A 108 10.11 0.55 15.12
CA THR A 108 11.17 0.12 14.18
C THR A 108 10.81 0.32 12.70
N ILE A 109 9.71 1.00 12.43
CA ILE A 109 9.19 1.16 11.07
C ILE A 109 10.24 1.74 10.11
N ASP A 110 10.38 1.13 8.92
CA ASP A 110 11.25 1.66 7.88
C ASP A 110 10.70 2.99 7.35
N GLN A 111 11.31 4.07 7.84
CA GLN A 111 10.98 5.45 7.47
C GLN A 111 11.09 5.71 5.97
N ARG A 112 12.07 5.07 5.31
CA ARG A 112 12.34 5.28 3.89
C ARG A 112 11.27 4.60 3.02
N ALA A 113 10.95 3.36 3.30
CA ALA A 113 9.90 2.62 2.61
C ALA A 113 8.53 3.27 2.83
N ALA A 114 8.20 3.60 4.08
CA ALA A 114 6.95 4.21 4.48
C ALA A 114 6.69 5.57 3.80
N ARG A 115 7.70 6.44 3.74
CA ARG A 115 7.59 7.77 3.08
C ARG A 115 7.43 7.71 1.56
N ARG A 116 7.63 6.56 0.93
CA ARG A 116 7.50 6.39 -0.52
C ARG A 116 6.13 5.86 -0.95
N THR A 117 5.22 5.64 -0.02
CA THR A 117 3.86 5.19 -0.31
C THR A 117 2.81 5.93 0.51
N ARG A 118 1.70 6.30 -0.15
CA ARG A 118 0.54 6.85 0.55
C ARG A 118 -0.18 5.76 1.37
N SER A 119 -0.06 4.52 0.95
CA SER A 119 -0.74 3.37 1.56
C SER A 119 -0.27 3.08 2.99
N ILE A 120 0.78 3.78 3.49
CA ILE A 120 1.17 3.72 4.90
C ILE A 120 0.03 4.13 5.84
N LEU A 121 -0.90 4.98 5.38
CA LEU A 121 -2.08 5.37 6.17
C LEU A 121 -2.97 4.18 6.53
N MET A 122 -2.97 3.11 5.74
CA MET A 122 -3.75 1.91 6.00
C MET A 122 -3.24 1.12 7.21
N PHE A 123 -2.02 1.41 7.71
CA PHE A 123 -1.50 0.84 8.95
C PHE A 123 -2.21 1.39 10.18
N LEU A 124 -2.80 2.59 10.10
CA LEU A 124 -3.53 3.21 11.22
C LEU A 124 -4.64 2.29 11.75
N GLY A 125 -5.41 1.68 10.85
CA GLY A 125 -6.49 0.76 11.22
C GLY A 125 -6.02 -0.43 12.05
N PRO A 126 -5.17 -1.31 11.54
CA PRO A 126 -4.67 -2.45 12.30
C PRO A 126 -3.93 -2.08 13.59
N LEU A 127 -3.08 -1.04 13.57
CA LEU A 127 -2.27 -0.67 14.74
C LEU A 127 -3.13 -0.12 15.89
N MET A 128 -4.23 0.60 15.61
CA MET A 128 -5.11 1.11 16.65
C MET A 128 -5.77 0.01 17.49
N HIS A 129 -5.86 -1.21 16.97
CA HIS A 129 -6.41 -2.36 17.72
C HIS A 129 -5.44 -2.92 18.75
N GLU A 130 -4.15 -2.63 18.62
CA GLU A 130 -3.11 -3.19 19.49
C GLU A 130 -2.46 -2.16 20.40
N PHE A 131 -2.31 -0.91 19.92
CA PHE A 131 -1.57 0.14 20.62
C PHE A 131 -2.49 1.26 21.07
N ASP A 132 -2.22 1.83 22.24
CA ASP A 132 -2.92 3.02 22.73
C ASP A 132 -2.33 4.30 22.11
N SER A 133 -1.05 4.25 21.74
CA SER A 133 -0.38 5.29 20.96
C SER A 133 0.73 4.70 20.09
N PHE A 134 0.96 5.29 18.94
CA PHE A 134 2.03 4.92 18.01
C PHE A 134 2.31 6.05 17.01
N GLU A 135 3.43 5.95 16.34
CA GLU A 135 3.86 6.92 15.33
C GLU A 135 3.98 6.27 13.96
N LEU A 136 3.62 7.01 12.93
CA LEU A 136 3.84 6.62 11.54
C LEU A 136 4.52 7.77 10.78
N PRO A 137 5.43 7.47 9.85
CA PRO A 137 6.00 8.49 8.97
C PRO A 137 4.93 9.16 8.12
N TYR A 138 5.15 10.42 7.71
CA TYR A 138 4.27 11.05 6.75
C TYR A 138 4.10 10.21 5.50
N ALA A 139 2.86 10.07 5.07
CA ALA A 139 2.51 9.42 3.82
C ALA A 139 3.18 10.15 2.65
N GLY A 140 4.00 9.44 1.91
CA GLY A 140 4.56 9.89 0.65
C GLY A 140 3.66 9.47 -0.52
N GLY A 141 4.20 9.48 -1.72
CA GLY A 141 3.51 9.01 -2.91
C GLY A 141 3.73 9.89 -4.13
N CYS A 142 3.01 9.64 -5.18
CA CYS A 142 3.17 10.29 -6.47
C CYS A 142 2.80 11.78 -6.41
N ASP A 143 3.59 12.65 -7.04
CA ASP A 143 3.41 14.11 -7.13
C ASP A 143 2.15 14.56 -7.95
N LEU A 144 1.20 13.66 -8.17
CA LEU A 144 -0.03 13.92 -8.92
C LEU A 144 -1.07 14.70 -8.09
N GLY A 145 -0.64 15.85 -7.53
CA GLY A 145 -1.49 16.77 -6.79
C GLY A 145 -1.51 16.53 -5.27
N ALA A 146 -1.76 17.60 -4.54
CA ALA A 146 -1.83 17.61 -3.08
C ALA A 146 -3.14 16.96 -2.59
N ARG A 147 -3.19 15.63 -2.57
CA ARG A 147 -4.31 14.90 -1.95
C ARG A 147 -4.20 15.03 -0.43
N THR A 148 -5.19 15.65 0.16
CA THR A 148 -5.26 15.78 1.62
C THR A 148 -5.53 14.42 2.29
N VAL A 149 -4.95 14.20 3.46
CA VAL A 149 -5.21 13.04 4.32
C VAL A 149 -6.34 13.33 5.33
N HIS A 150 -6.82 14.57 5.37
CA HIS A 150 -7.81 15.02 6.33
C HIS A 150 -9.10 14.19 6.35
N PRO A 151 -9.68 13.72 5.22
CA PRO A 151 -10.88 12.88 5.25
C PRO A 151 -10.65 11.58 6.01
N HIS A 152 -9.49 10.92 5.82
CA HIS A 152 -9.13 9.70 6.53
C HIS A 152 -9.02 9.95 8.04
N MET A 153 -8.31 11.01 8.43
CA MET A 153 -8.16 11.38 9.86
C MET A 153 -9.49 11.73 10.50
N SER A 154 -10.37 12.42 9.76
CA SER A 154 -11.72 12.76 10.25
C SER A 154 -12.60 11.52 10.47
N ALA A 155 -12.51 10.53 9.59
CA ALA A 155 -13.22 9.26 9.73
C ALA A 155 -12.69 8.45 10.92
N LEU A 156 -11.37 8.30 11.01
CA LEU A 156 -10.71 7.54 12.08
C LEU A 156 -10.94 8.16 13.46
N LYS A 157 -11.05 9.49 13.56
CA LYS A 157 -11.39 10.18 14.82
C LYS A 157 -12.72 9.72 15.38
N ARG A 158 -13.72 9.46 14.54
CA ARG A 158 -15.03 8.95 14.95
C ARG A 158 -14.98 7.50 15.43
N LEU A 159 -13.93 6.77 15.02
CA LEU A 159 -13.64 5.42 15.49
C LEU A 159 -12.75 5.40 16.74
N GLY A 160 -12.43 6.57 17.30
CA GLY A 160 -11.61 6.70 18.50
C GLY A 160 -10.12 6.87 18.25
N LEU A 161 -9.68 7.07 17.00
CA LEU A 161 -8.27 7.33 16.68
C LEU A 161 -8.03 8.83 16.41
N SER A 162 -7.35 9.52 17.30
CA SER A 162 -6.87 10.90 17.07
C SER A 162 -5.48 10.86 16.45
N VAL A 163 -5.29 11.59 15.36
CA VAL A 163 -4.01 11.68 14.66
C VAL A 163 -3.59 13.13 14.52
N GLU A 164 -2.43 13.45 15.06
CA GLU A 164 -1.80 14.75 14.93
C GLU A 164 -0.57 14.65 14.05
N ALA A 165 -0.36 15.67 13.22
CA ALA A 165 0.73 15.67 12.25
C ALA A 165 1.75 16.75 12.64
N HIS A 166 2.93 16.33 13.12
CA HIS A 166 4.05 17.23 13.35
C HIS A 166 5.40 16.47 13.26
N ASP A 167 6.51 17.19 13.13
CA ASP A 167 7.87 16.65 13.00
C ASP A 167 8.04 15.59 11.91
N SER A 168 7.28 15.74 10.80
CA SER A 168 7.26 14.81 9.69
C SER A 168 6.76 13.40 10.04
N GLN A 169 5.92 13.30 11.09
CA GLN A 169 5.28 12.08 11.55
C GLN A 169 3.80 12.32 11.89
N TYR A 170 3.03 11.24 11.81
CA TYR A 170 1.68 11.16 12.36
C TYR A 170 1.77 10.56 13.76
N HIS A 171 1.35 11.31 14.78
CA HIS A 171 1.22 10.84 16.15
C HIS A 171 -0.22 10.39 16.37
N ALA A 172 -0.40 9.11 16.52
CA ALA A 172 -1.71 8.48 16.69
C ALA A 172 -1.96 8.14 18.15
N THR A 173 -3.14 8.50 18.67
CA THR A 173 -3.58 8.21 20.03
C THR A 173 -4.97 7.60 19.97
N VAL A 174 -5.14 6.44 20.61
CA VAL A 174 -6.39 5.68 20.64
C VAL A 174 -7.18 6.00 21.90
N GLN A 175 -8.41 6.45 21.74
CA GLN A 175 -9.36 6.65 22.82
C GLN A 175 -10.19 5.37 22.98
N ARG A 176 -9.99 4.63 24.08
CA ARG A 176 -10.76 3.41 24.37
C ARG A 176 -11.98 3.65 25.22
N ASP A 177 -12.07 4.85 25.82
CA ASP A 177 -13.20 5.24 26.66
C ASP A 177 -14.30 5.87 25.80
N GLY A 178 -15.27 5.06 25.41
CA GLY A 178 -16.43 5.48 24.63
C GLY A 178 -16.87 4.39 23.64
N ALA A 179 -18.16 4.30 23.37
CA ALA A 179 -18.65 3.46 22.29
C ALA A 179 -18.28 4.11 20.95
N PRO A 180 -17.67 3.38 20.01
CA PRO A 180 -17.44 3.91 18.67
C PRO A 180 -18.77 4.28 18.02
N GLU A 181 -18.76 5.33 17.20
CA GLU A 181 -19.95 5.69 16.43
C GLU A 181 -20.32 4.54 15.48
N HIS A 182 -21.52 3.99 15.65
CA HIS A 182 -22.02 2.90 14.79
C HIS A 182 -22.44 3.38 13.40
N HIS A 183 -22.59 4.69 13.21
CA HIS A 183 -22.98 5.28 11.94
C HIS A 183 -22.12 6.50 11.66
N ILE A 184 -21.27 6.40 10.64
CA ILE A 184 -20.37 7.47 10.21
C ILE A 184 -20.78 7.93 8.82
N THR A 185 -21.12 9.21 8.68
CA THR A 185 -21.36 9.83 7.39
C THR A 185 -20.10 10.51 6.90
N LEU A 186 -19.59 10.08 5.76
CA LEU A 186 -18.46 10.68 5.06
C LEU A 186 -18.94 11.52 3.89
N VAL A 187 -18.37 12.70 3.73
CA VAL A 187 -18.60 13.54 2.55
C VAL A 187 -17.42 13.33 1.60
N GLU A 188 -17.67 12.60 0.54
CA GLU A 188 -16.69 12.32 -0.50
C GLU A 188 -16.79 13.36 -1.63
N ARG A 189 -15.71 14.08 -1.89
CA ARG A 189 -15.64 15.13 -2.92
C ARG A 189 -14.51 14.83 -3.93
N GLY A 190 -14.59 13.65 -4.57
CA GLY A 190 -13.67 13.25 -5.62
C GLY A 190 -12.40 12.52 -5.16
N ASP A 191 -12.07 12.52 -3.87
CA ASP A 191 -11.02 11.67 -3.30
C ASP A 191 -11.65 10.48 -2.57
N THR A 192 -11.14 9.27 -2.80
CA THR A 192 -11.62 8.08 -2.12
C THR A 192 -11.21 8.10 -0.65
N VAL A 193 -12.19 7.97 0.24
CA VAL A 193 -12.00 7.91 1.71
C VAL A 193 -12.46 6.58 2.31
N THR A 194 -12.83 5.63 1.46
CA THR A 194 -13.31 4.30 1.84
C THR A 194 -12.16 3.30 2.13
N GLU A 195 -10.94 3.71 2.03
CA GLU A 195 -9.72 2.92 2.34
C GLU A 195 -9.58 2.63 3.88
#